data_f52795c257a4298ef8d1ad3e13cdde2a
#
_entry.id   f52795c257a4298ef8d1ad3e13cdde2a
#
_cell.length_a   1.000
_cell.length_b   1.000
_cell.length_c   1.000
_cell.angle_alpha   90.00
_cell.angle_beta   90.00
_cell.angle_gamma   90.00
#
_symmetry.space_group_name_H-M   'P 1'
#
loop_
_entity.id
_entity.type
_entity.pdbx_description
1 polymer ?
#
loop_
_entity_poly.entity_id
_entity_poly.type
_entity_poly.pdbx_seq_one_letter_code
_entity_poly.pdbx_strand_id
1 'polypeptide(L)'
;SLVFSPEIDELSKPNKIVSLYDPCCGTGGMLTVGKNWIKENISKDVEVNMFGQELNPQTYSICKSDFLITNEQPENIKLGSTLSKDGYQDTNRKFDYMICNPPYGVSWKKDEKYVKNESKEPDGRFSVGIPRTSDGQLLFLQHMISKMEPSGSRIGCLLYTSDAADDWSS
;
A
#
# COMPACT_ATOMS: atom_id res chain seq x y z
N SER A 1 -11.43 3.85 8.66
CA SER A 1 -11.59 4.56 9.94
C SER A 1 -10.50 4.21 10.95
N LEU A 2 -10.23 2.94 11.23
CA LEU A 2 -9.22 2.52 12.25
C LEU A 2 -7.82 3.13 12.02
N VAL A 3 -7.43 3.35 10.77
CA VAL A 3 -6.13 3.94 10.42
C VAL A 3 -6.07 5.43 10.72
N PHE A 4 -7.18 6.16 10.53
CA PHE A 4 -7.20 7.63 10.61
C PHE A 4 -7.76 8.15 11.94
N SER A 5 -8.69 7.43 12.58
CA SER A 5 -9.36 7.88 13.81
C SER A 5 -8.42 8.27 14.96
N PRO A 6 -7.29 7.57 15.21
CA PRO A 6 -6.36 7.97 16.27
C PRO A 6 -5.65 9.30 16.04
N GLU A 7 -5.70 9.85 14.82
CA GLU A 7 -5.00 11.07 14.38
C GLU A 7 -5.97 12.22 14.06
N ILE A 8 -7.22 12.16 14.57
CA ILE A 8 -8.23 13.18 14.27
C ILE A 8 -7.73 14.59 14.58
N ASP A 9 -7.11 14.79 15.74
CA ASP A 9 -6.60 16.12 16.15
C ASP A 9 -5.49 16.62 15.23
N GLU A 10 -4.60 15.73 14.81
CA GLU A 10 -3.48 16.06 13.90
C GLU A 10 -4.00 16.37 12.49
N LEU A 11 -4.91 15.56 11.97
CA LEU A 11 -5.52 15.74 10.65
C LEU A 11 -6.47 16.93 10.58
N SER A 12 -6.99 17.41 11.72
CA SER A 12 -7.89 18.56 11.77
C SER A 12 -7.14 19.91 11.74
N LYS A 13 -5.81 19.92 11.79
CA LYS A 13 -5.02 21.14 11.72
C LYS A 13 -5.20 21.85 10.37
N PRO A 14 -5.23 23.19 10.33
CA PRO A 14 -5.35 23.96 9.10
C PRO A 14 -4.19 23.67 8.13
N ASN A 15 -4.49 23.61 6.83
CA ASN A 15 -3.51 23.40 5.76
C ASN A 15 -2.68 22.11 5.91
N LYS A 16 -3.21 21.10 6.59
CA LYS A 16 -2.54 19.79 6.69
C LYS A 16 -2.52 19.12 5.34
N ILE A 17 -1.34 18.67 4.92
CA ILE A 17 -1.11 17.86 3.71
C ILE A 17 -0.62 16.50 4.15
N VAL A 18 -1.24 15.45 3.65
CA VAL A 18 -0.87 14.08 3.95
C VAL A 18 -0.82 13.21 2.70
N SER A 19 0.01 12.19 2.75
CA SER A 19 0.13 11.17 1.71
C SER A 19 -0.59 9.88 2.12
N LEU A 20 -1.37 9.32 1.20
CA LEU A 20 -2.05 8.04 1.34
C LEU A 20 -1.57 7.08 0.25
N TYR A 21 -0.99 5.95 0.63
CA TYR A 21 -0.38 4.99 -0.30
C TYR A 21 -1.01 3.60 -0.24
N ASP A 22 -1.15 2.98 -1.42
CA ASP A 22 -1.56 1.58 -1.57
C ASP A 22 -0.59 0.85 -2.53
N PRO A 23 0.19 -0.14 -2.05
CA PRO A 23 1.16 -0.88 -2.86
C PRO A 23 0.55 -1.88 -3.85
N CYS A 24 -0.76 -2.11 -3.80
CA CYS A 24 -1.51 -2.98 -4.73
C CYS A 24 -2.89 -2.38 -5.01
N CYS A 25 -2.89 -1.13 -5.50
CA CYS A 25 -4.04 -0.24 -5.46
C CYS A 25 -5.23 -0.67 -6.35
N GLY A 26 -5.05 -1.63 -7.24
CA GLY A 26 -6.11 -2.01 -8.15
C GLY A 26 -6.58 -0.81 -8.99
N THR A 27 -7.88 -0.58 -9.04
CA THR A 27 -8.49 0.60 -9.67
C THR A 27 -8.44 1.88 -8.82
N GLY A 28 -7.80 1.84 -7.64
CA GLY A 28 -7.70 2.99 -6.74
C GLY A 28 -8.87 3.17 -5.77
N GLY A 29 -9.80 2.21 -5.72
CA GLY A 29 -11.02 2.32 -4.91
C GLY A 29 -10.75 2.54 -3.42
N MET A 30 -9.79 1.82 -2.81
CA MET A 30 -9.45 2.01 -1.40
C MET A 30 -8.84 3.38 -1.13
N LEU A 31 -8.01 3.90 -2.04
CA LEU A 31 -7.44 5.24 -1.95
C LEU A 31 -8.54 6.31 -1.96
N THR A 32 -9.47 6.22 -2.91
CA THR A 32 -10.60 7.15 -3.04
C THR A 32 -11.50 7.12 -1.81
N VAL A 33 -11.86 5.92 -1.33
CA VAL A 33 -12.67 5.76 -0.10
C VAL A 33 -11.93 6.32 1.11
N GLY A 34 -10.62 6.06 1.25
CA GLY A 34 -9.80 6.59 2.33
C GLY A 34 -9.75 8.12 2.36
N LYS A 35 -9.50 8.74 1.20
CA LYS A 35 -9.51 10.20 1.04
C LYS A 35 -10.86 10.81 1.40
N ASN A 36 -11.94 10.25 0.83
CA ASN A 36 -13.29 10.75 1.09
C ASN A 36 -13.66 10.64 2.57
N TRP A 37 -13.32 9.50 3.20
CA TRP A 37 -13.57 9.31 4.62
C TRP A 37 -12.87 10.38 5.49
N ILE A 38 -11.61 10.71 5.20
CA ILE A 38 -10.87 11.78 5.89
C ILE A 38 -11.61 13.12 5.72
N LYS A 39 -11.97 13.46 4.49
CA LYS A 39 -12.65 14.73 4.18
C LYS A 39 -14.06 14.86 4.79
N GLU A 40 -14.79 13.78 4.87
CA GLU A 40 -16.15 13.76 5.41
C GLU A 40 -16.21 13.70 6.92
N ASN A 41 -15.28 13.00 7.56
CA ASN A 41 -15.35 12.69 8.98
C ASN A 41 -14.33 13.43 9.85
N ILE A 42 -13.27 14.01 9.25
CA ILE A 42 -12.21 14.70 10.01
C ILE A 42 -12.14 16.17 9.62
N SER A 43 -11.72 16.47 8.39
CA SER A 43 -11.59 17.85 7.93
C SER A 43 -11.68 17.95 6.41
N LYS A 44 -12.50 18.89 5.91
CA LYS A 44 -12.59 19.20 4.48
C LYS A 44 -11.34 19.92 3.96
N ASP A 45 -10.59 20.60 4.85
CA ASP A 45 -9.44 21.44 4.51
C ASP A 45 -8.14 20.62 4.39
N VAL A 46 -8.13 19.36 4.82
CA VAL A 46 -6.95 18.50 4.67
C VAL A 46 -6.74 18.16 3.20
N GLU A 47 -5.52 18.36 2.71
CA GLU A 47 -5.10 17.89 1.39
C GLU A 47 -4.58 16.46 1.50
N VAL A 48 -5.21 15.53 0.78
CA VAL A 48 -4.81 14.12 0.75
C VAL A 48 -4.28 13.79 -0.63
N ASN A 49 -2.96 13.61 -0.72
CA ASN A 49 -2.28 13.18 -1.93
C ASN A 49 -2.24 11.66 -1.99
N MET A 50 -2.87 11.08 -3.00
CA MET A 50 -2.95 9.63 -3.18
C MET A 50 -1.82 9.11 -4.04
N PHE A 51 -1.26 7.96 -3.63
CA PHE A 51 -0.18 7.24 -4.31
C PHE A 51 -0.53 5.77 -4.41
N GLY A 52 -0.13 5.13 -5.51
CA GLY A 52 -0.43 3.70 -5.66
C GLY A 52 0.52 3.01 -6.63
N GLN A 53 0.58 1.68 -6.50
CA GLN A 53 1.25 0.83 -7.47
C GLN A 53 0.35 -0.33 -7.85
N GLU A 54 0.30 -0.65 -9.15
CA GLU A 54 -0.53 -1.72 -9.67
C GLU A 54 0.27 -2.56 -10.68
N LEU A 55 0.16 -3.88 -10.54
CA LEU A 55 0.85 -4.86 -11.40
C LEU A 55 0.18 -5.02 -12.76
N ASN A 56 -1.17 -5.03 -12.77
CA ASN A 56 -1.94 -5.31 -13.98
C ASN A 56 -2.08 -4.03 -14.84
N PRO A 57 -1.61 -4.02 -16.12
CA PRO A 57 -1.67 -2.83 -16.96
C PRO A 57 -3.09 -2.34 -17.24
N GLN A 58 -4.08 -3.23 -17.34
CA GLN A 58 -5.47 -2.85 -17.59
C GLN A 58 -6.07 -2.15 -16.36
N THR A 59 -5.92 -2.75 -15.19
CA THR A 59 -6.37 -2.18 -13.91
C THR A 59 -5.67 -0.85 -13.62
N TYR A 60 -4.36 -0.77 -13.87
CA TYR A 60 -3.59 0.47 -13.80
C TYR A 60 -4.16 1.57 -14.70
N SER A 61 -4.51 1.23 -15.96
CA SER A 61 -5.07 2.21 -16.89
C SER A 61 -6.42 2.74 -16.42
N ILE A 62 -7.27 1.88 -15.84
CA ILE A 62 -8.54 2.28 -15.24
C ILE A 62 -8.29 3.24 -14.07
N CYS A 63 -7.40 2.87 -13.15
CA CYS A 63 -7.04 3.71 -12.01
C CYS A 63 -6.56 5.11 -12.45
N LYS A 64 -5.69 5.19 -13.45
CA LYS A 64 -5.23 6.48 -14.00
C LYS A 64 -6.34 7.29 -14.64
N SER A 65 -7.27 6.65 -15.35
CA SER A 65 -8.41 7.33 -15.95
C SER A 65 -9.33 7.92 -14.88
N ASP A 66 -9.61 7.16 -13.82
CA ASP A 66 -10.42 7.63 -12.71
C ASP A 66 -9.75 8.80 -11.98
N PHE A 67 -8.43 8.76 -11.78
CA PHE A 67 -7.66 9.86 -11.20
C PHE A 67 -7.73 11.13 -12.05
N LEU A 68 -7.65 11.01 -13.38
CA LEU A 68 -7.83 12.14 -14.29
C LEU A 68 -9.25 12.74 -14.20
N ILE A 69 -10.29 11.91 -14.19
CA ILE A 69 -11.68 12.35 -14.12
C ILE A 69 -11.99 13.05 -12.79
N THR A 70 -11.38 12.58 -11.70
CA THR A 70 -11.57 13.14 -10.35
C THR A 70 -10.60 14.27 -10.01
N ASN A 71 -9.82 14.75 -11.00
CA ASN A 71 -8.81 15.80 -10.84
C ASN A 71 -7.74 15.45 -9.79
N GLU A 72 -7.37 14.18 -9.71
CA GLU A 72 -6.25 13.68 -8.94
C GLU A 72 -4.97 13.64 -9.80
N GLN A 73 -3.83 13.30 -9.20
CA GLN A 73 -2.54 13.25 -9.88
C GLN A 73 -2.26 11.83 -10.41
N PRO A 74 -2.53 11.52 -11.70
CA PRO A 74 -2.36 10.18 -12.24
C PRO A 74 -0.90 9.72 -12.31
N GLU A 75 0.07 10.63 -12.31
CA GLU A 75 1.50 10.34 -12.23
C GLU A 75 1.93 9.71 -10.91
N ASN A 76 1.11 9.86 -9.88
CA ASN A 76 1.30 9.21 -8.57
C ASN A 76 0.93 7.72 -8.60
N ILE A 77 0.38 7.21 -9.68
CA ILE A 77 0.14 5.77 -9.84
C ILE A 77 1.24 5.16 -10.69
N LYS A 78 1.90 4.13 -10.17
CA LYS A 78 3.02 3.44 -10.82
C LYS A 78 2.59 2.06 -11.35
N LEU A 79 3.08 1.70 -12.53
CA LEU A 79 2.88 0.36 -13.11
C LEU A 79 4.05 -0.54 -12.75
N GLY A 80 3.75 -1.74 -12.27
CA GLY A 80 4.75 -2.79 -12.05
C GLY A 80 4.54 -3.55 -10.75
N SER A 81 5.30 -4.62 -10.58
CA SER A 81 5.26 -5.41 -9.35
C SER A 81 5.96 -4.66 -8.21
N THR A 82 5.24 -4.38 -7.16
CA THR A 82 5.77 -3.79 -5.92
C THR A 82 6.89 -4.63 -5.31
N LEU A 83 6.83 -5.95 -5.48
CA LEU A 83 7.79 -6.88 -4.89
C LEU A 83 9.15 -6.88 -5.62
N SER A 84 9.14 -6.76 -6.96
CA SER A 84 10.38 -6.77 -7.75
C SER A 84 10.86 -5.39 -8.17
N LYS A 85 9.99 -4.39 -8.17
CA LYS A 85 10.32 -3.02 -8.58
C LYS A 85 9.46 -2.01 -7.81
N ASP A 86 10.02 -1.46 -6.75
CA ASP A 86 9.40 -0.35 -6.03
C ASP A 86 9.32 0.90 -6.92
N GLY A 87 8.12 1.32 -7.26
CA GLY A 87 7.87 2.48 -8.13
C GLY A 87 8.27 3.83 -7.53
N TYR A 88 8.65 3.86 -6.24
CA TYR A 88 9.08 5.07 -5.52
C TYR A 88 10.50 4.95 -4.95
N GLN A 89 11.27 3.95 -5.40
CA GLN A 89 12.63 3.72 -4.91
C GLN A 89 13.55 4.91 -5.22
N ASP A 90 13.51 5.41 -6.45
CA ASP A 90 14.39 6.49 -6.91
C ASP A 90 14.22 7.78 -6.11
N THR A 91 13.03 8.04 -5.60
CA THR A 91 12.71 9.23 -4.78
C THR A 91 12.87 8.96 -3.28
N ASN A 92 13.13 7.72 -2.87
CA ASN A 92 13.10 7.28 -1.47
C ASN A 92 11.86 7.79 -0.72
N ARG A 93 10.71 7.84 -1.43
CA ARG A 93 9.49 8.42 -0.89
C ARG A 93 8.96 7.62 0.28
N LYS A 94 8.54 8.34 1.31
CA LYS A 94 7.85 7.83 2.49
C LYS A 94 6.41 8.35 2.49
N PHE A 95 5.55 7.72 3.30
CA PHE A 95 4.12 8.02 3.32
C PHE A 95 3.59 8.10 4.75
N ASP A 96 2.67 9.05 4.99
CA ASP A 96 2.04 9.27 6.30
C ASP A 96 1.06 8.13 6.62
N TYR A 97 0.25 7.75 5.65
CA TYR A 97 -0.77 6.71 5.77
C TYR A 97 -0.61 5.69 4.64
N MET A 98 -0.75 4.42 5.00
CA MET A 98 -0.71 3.33 4.03
C MET A 98 -1.85 2.36 4.28
N ILE A 99 -2.51 1.96 3.20
CA ILE A 99 -3.61 0.98 3.22
C ILE A 99 -3.34 -0.09 2.17
N CYS A 100 -3.66 -1.32 2.48
CA CYS A 100 -3.41 -2.42 1.56
C CYS A 100 -4.40 -3.57 1.77
N ASN A 101 -4.91 -4.08 0.67
CA ASN A 101 -5.57 -5.38 0.61
C ASN A 101 -4.75 -6.26 -0.35
N PRO A 102 -3.66 -6.89 0.14
CA PRO A 102 -2.75 -7.64 -0.71
C PRO A 102 -3.44 -8.88 -1.29
N PRO A 103 -3.04 -9.33 -2.48
CA PRO A 103 -3.65 -10.50 -3.10
C PRO A 103 -3.45 -11.75 -2.23
N TYR A 104 -4.58 -12.36 -1.81
CA TYR A 104 -4.60 -13.59 -1.03
C TYR A 104 -4.40 -14.82 -1.92
N GLY A 105 -3.59 -15.78 -1.47
CA GLY A 105 -3.37 -17.04 -2.18
C GLY A 105 -2.67 -16.90 -3.55
N VAL A 106 -2.10 -15.74 -3.84
CA VAL A 106 -1.38 -15.51 -5.09
C VAL A 106 0.12 -15.76 -4.90
N SER A 107 0.64 -16.65 -5.75
CA SER A 107 2.06 -16.97 -5.73
C SER A 107 2.91 -15.79 -6.22
N TRP A 108 3.92 -15.41 -5.44
CA TRP A 108 4.93 -14.42 -5.79
C TRP A 108 6.19 -15.03 -6.44
N LYS A 109 6.10 -16.27 -6.94
CA LYS A 109 7.22 -16.98 -7.58
C LYS A 109 7.88 -16.20 -8.72
N LYS A 110 7.11 -15.38 -9.43
CA LYS A 110 7.64 -14.52 -10.51
C LYS A 110 8.64 -13.47 -10.00
N ASP A 111 8.46 -13.01 -8.78
CA ASP A 111 9.31 -11.99 -8.12
C ASP A 111 10.39 -12.61 -7.22
N GLU A 112 10.41 -13.95 -7.08
CA GLU A 112 11.23 -14.70 -6.11
C GLU A 112 12.72 -14.33 -6.15
N LYS A 113 13.27 -14.19 -7.35
CA LYS A 113 14.69 -13.84 -7.53
C LYS A 113 14.99 -12.46 -6.92
N TYR A 114 14.13 -11.49 -7.16
CA TYR A 114 14.30 -10.12 -6.66
C TYR A 114 14.15 -10.06 -5.14
N VAL A 115 13.09 -10.65 -4.62
CA VAL A 115 12.82 -10.72 -3.17
C VAL A 115 13.95 -11.43 -2.42
N LYS A 116 14.44 -12.58 -2.92
CA LYS A 116 15.56 -13.32 -2.31
C LYS A 116 16.89 -12.57 -2.38
N ASN A 117 17.12 -11.79 -3.42
CA ASN A 117 18.34 -10.99 -3.50
C ASN A 117 18.28 -9.84 -2.50
N GLU A 118 17.17 -9.09 -2.49
CA GLU A 118 16.98 -7.96 -1.59
C GLU A 118 16.93 -8.39 -0.11
N SER A 119 16.43 -9.58 0.19
CA SER A 119 16.40 -10.10 1.57
C SER A 119 17.78 -10.36 2.17
N LYS A 120 18.83 -10.45 1.34
CA LYS A 120 20.22 -10.62 1.79
C LYS A 120 20.92 -9.30 2.08
N GLU A 121 20.35 -8.20 1.62
CA GLU A 121 20.87 -6.86 1.89
C GLU A 121 20.50 -6.45 3.32
N PRO A 122 21.42 -5.89 4.10
CA PRO A 122 21.16 -5.49 5.49
C PRO A 122 19.96 -4.53 5.63
N ASP A 123 19.82 -3.59 4.67
CA ASP A 123 18.74 -2.61 4.63
C ASP A 123 17.64 -2.96 3.62
N GLY A 124 17.62 -4.20 3.15
CA GLY A 124 16.63 -4.69 2.20
C GLY A 124 15.23 -4.77 2.83
N ARG A 125 14.21 -4.44 2.05
CA ARG A 125 12.80 -4.46 2.51
C ARG A 125 12.38 -5.80 3.11
N PHE A 126 12.97 -6.91 2.67
CA PHE A 126 12.61 -8.29 3.02
C PHE A 126 13.64 -8.99 3.92
N SER A 127 14.52 -8.23 4.56
CA SER A 127 15.62 -8.76 5.40
C SER A 127 15.15 -9.50 6.66
N VAL A 128 13.92 -9.19 7.15
CA VAL A 128 13.36 -9.85 8.35
C VAL A 128 12.82 -11.26 8.08
N GLY A 129 12.68 -11.66 6.82
CA GLY A 129 12.27 -13.01 6.44
C GLY A 129 11.35 -13.06 5.23
N ILE A 130 11.36 -14.21 4.56
CA ILE A 130 10.60 -14.45 3.34
C ILE A 130 9.49 -15.48 3.63
N PRO A 131 8.22 -15.18 3.36
CA PRO A 131 7.13 -16.15 3.50
C PRO A 131 7.18 -17.22 2.41
N ARG A 132 6.32 -18.24 2.53
CA ARG A 132 6.15 -19.26 1.50
C ARG A 132 5.77 -18.61 0.15
N THR A 133 6.27 -19.16 -0.95
CA THR A 133 6.00 -18.60 -2.31
C THR A 133 4.52 -18.64 -2.72
N SER A 134 3.71 -19.43 -2.05
CA SER A 134 2.26 -19.52 -2.27
C SER A 134 1.49 -18.35 -1.66
N ASP A 135 2.08 -17.59 -0.73
CA ASP A 135 1.42 -16.47 -0.05
C ASP A 135 2.39 -15.31 0.18
N GLY A 136 2.17 -14.22 -0.55
CA GLY A 136 3.02 -13.03 -0.52
C GLY A 136 2.54 -11.89 0.37
N GLN A 137 1.44 -12.05 1.11
CA GLN A 137 0.82 -10.96 1.88
C GLN A 137 1.81 -10.23 2.81
N LEU A 138 2.65 -10.99 3.53
CA LEU A 138 3.65 -10.41 4.44
C LEU A 138 4.73 -9.59 3.72
N LEU A 139 5.02 -9.85 2.44
CA LEU A 139 5.95 -9.03 1.66
C LEU A 139 5.41 -7.62 1.42
N PHE A 140 4.10 -7.48 1.21
CA PHE A 140 3.46 -6.17 1.09
C PHE A 140 3.53 -5.39 2.41
N LEU A 141 3.32 -6.07 3.54
CA LEU A 141 3.48 -5.44 4.85
C LEU A 141 4.92 -4.96 5.10
N GLN A 142 5.93 -5.82 4.80
CA GLN A 142 7.34 -5.44 4.91
C GLN A 142 7.67 -4.26 3.99
N HIS A 143 7.16 -4.26 2.76
CA HIS A 143 7.31 -3.13 1.85
C HIS A 143 6.74 -1.84 2.46
N MET A 144 5.51 -1.86 2.99
CA MET A 144 4.93 -0.67 3.63
C MET A 144 5.74 -0.20 4.84
N ILE A 145 6.24 -1.12 5.68
CA ILE A 145 7.12 -0.76 6.81
C ILE A 145 8.36 -0.02 6.31
N SER A 146 8.96 -0.46 5.20
CA SER A 146 10.12 0.22 4.60
C SER A 146 9.80 1.62 4.07
N LYS A 147 8.51 1.93 3.87
CA LYS A 147 8.02 3.24 3.38
C LYS A 147 7.50 4.16 4.49
N MET A 148 7.69 3.80 5.74
CA MET A 148 7.30 4.65 6.87
C MET A 148 8.17 5.91 6.97
N GLU A 149 7.55 7.02 7.34
CA GLU A 149 8.25 8.24 7.72
C GLU A 149 9.06 8.02 9.01
N PRO A 150 10.22 8.65 9.17
CA PRO A 150 10.99 8.57 10.42
C PRO A 150 10.23 9.07 11.66
N SER A 151 9.29 10.00 11.46
CA SER A 151 8.40 10.52 12.51
C SER A 151 7.28 9.56 12.88
N GLY A 152 7.12 8.48 12.12
CA GLY A 152 6.05 7.51 12.23
C GLY A 152 5.04 7.61 11.09
N SER A 153 4.38 6.51 10.83
CA SER A 153 3.29 6.38 9.84
C SER A 153 2.24 5.42 10.37
N ARG A 154 1.07 5.40 9.75
CA ARG A 154 0.04 4.42 10.07
C ARG A 154 -0.22 3.49 8.91
N ILE A 155 -0.30 2.20 9.20
CA ILE A 155 -0.52 1.13 8.23
C ILE A 155 -1.81 0.40 8.57
N GLY A 156 -2.70 0.27 7.58
CA GLY A 156 -3.87 -0.61 7.61
C GLY A 156 -3.74 -1.68 6.53
N CYS A 157 -3.43 -2.91 6.92
CA CYS A 157 -3.26 -4.02 5.99
C CYS A 157 -4.25 -5.14 6.33
N LEU A 158 -5.04 -5.57 5.33
CA LEU A 158 -5.93 -6.73 5.46
C LEU A 158 -5.13 -7.99 5.16
N LEU A 159 -4.81 -8.75 6.20
CA LEU A 159 -4.13 -10.04 6.06
C LEU A 159 -5.17 -11.16 6.29
N TYR A 160 -5.26 -12.06 5.31
CA TYR A 160 -6.12 -13.23 5.40
C TYR A 160 -5.29 -14.43 5.91
N THR A 161 -5.79 -15.10 6.94
CA THR A 161 -5.24 -16.38 7.40
C THR A 161 -6.14 -17.49 6.89
N SER A 162 -5.56 -18.58 6.36
CA SER A 162 -6.31 -19.82 6.20
C SER A 162 -6.68 -20.33 7.60
N ASP A 163 -7.96 -20.51 7.88
CA ASP A 163 -8.37 -21.20 9.10
C ASP A 163 -7.74 -22.59 9.10
N ALA A 164 -6.93 -22.86 10.11
CA ALA A 164 -6.33 -24.18 10.33
C ALA A 164 -7.39 -25.24 10.73
N ALA A 165 -8.67 -24.88 10.71
CA ALA A 165 -9.78 -25.75 11.09
C ALA A 165 -10.22 -26.71 10.00
N ASP A 166 -9.88 -26.48 8.72
CA ASP A 166 -10.27 -27.36 7.62
C ASP A 166 -9.33 -28.54 7.39
N ASP A 167 -8.19 -28.61 8.08
CA ASP A 167 -7.20 -29.70 7.92
C ASP A 167 -7.43 -30.91 8.84
N TRP A 168 -8.52 -30.93 9.61
CA TRP A 168 -8.84 -32.03 10.55
C TRP A 168 -10.02 -32.92 10.11
N SER A 169 -10.50 -32.78 8.86
CA SER A 169 -11.58 -33.60 8.31
C SER A 169 -11.12 -34.45 7.12
N SER A 170 -10.10 -35.29 7.33
CA SER A 170 -9.79 -36.41 6.41
C SER A 170 -9.30 -37.60 7.21
#